data_5b539f51ce2ae3059927480f00653826
#
_entry.id   5b539f51ce2ae3059927480f00653826
#
_cell.length_a   1.000
_cell.length_b   1.000
_cell.length_c   1.000
_cell.angle_alpha   90.00
_cell.angle_beta   90.00
_cell.angle_gamma   90.00
#
_symmetry.space_group_name_H-M   'P 1'
#
loop_
_entity.id
_entity.type
_entity.pdbx_description
1 polymer ?
#
loop_
_entity_poly.entity_id
_entity_poly.type
_entity_poly.pdbx_seq_one_letter_code
_entity_poly.pdbx_strand_id
1 'polypeptide(L)'
;MDMNVNIQESTKTIAEDFVTLYKAGKADEAGERYWADDVLSIEPSGSMPPARGKEALHKKGEWWEGAHDVHRMDIDGPYVNGNQFIVRFTVDLTVKETGARMKMDETGLYTLKDGKIAEERFFYSHN
;
A
#
# COMPACT_ATOMS: atom_id res chain seq x y z
N MET A 1 18.49 -25.46 -7.13
CA MET A 1 17.37 -24.79 -6.47
C MET A 1 16.69 -23.85 -7.46
N ASP A 2 15.38 -23.87 -7.46
CA ASP A 2 14.59 -23.02 -8.36
C ASP A 2 14.69 -21.56 -7.94
N MET A 3 15.14 -20.67 -8.82
CA MET A 3 15.24 -19.23 -8.56
C MET A 3 13.88 -18.60 -8.25
N ASN A 4 12.79 -19.08 -8.89
CA ASN A 4 11.46 -18.54 -8.65
C ASN A 4 10.97 -18.81 -7.23
N VAL A 5 11.32 -19.98 -6.67
CA VAL A 5 11.00 -20.33 -5.28
C VAL A 5 11.71 -19.37 -4.32
N ASN A 6 13.00 -19.08 -4.56
CA ASN A 6 13.78 -18.17 -3.72
C ASN A 6 13.23 -16.73 -3.79
N ILE A 7 12.87 -16.25 -4.98
CA ILE A 7 12.26 -14.93 -5.16
C ILE A 7 10.95 -14.87 -4.40
N GLN A 8 10.11 -15.89 -4.51
CA GLN A 8 8.81 -15.91 -3.82
C GLN A 8 8.97 -15.94 -2.30
N GLU A 9 9.92 -16.70 -1.77
CA GLU A 9 10.19 -16.73 -0.32
C GLU A 9 10.69 -15.38 0.20
N SER A 10 11.57 -14.71 -0.54
CA SER A 10 12.03 -13.37 -0.20
C SER A 10 10.89 -12.36 -0.22
N THR A 11 10.05 -12.44 -1.23
CA THR A 11 8.86 -11.57 -1.35
C THR A 11 7.92 -11.81 -0.18
N LYS A 12 7.68 -13.06 0.19
CA LYS A 12 6.80 -13.43 1.30
C LYS A 12 7.29 -12.82 2.62
N THR A 13 8.58 -12.91 2.90
CA THR A 13 9.17 -12.35 4.11
C THR A 13 8.96 -10.83 4.19
N ILE A 14 9.23 -10.14 3.11
CA ILE A 14 9.04 -8.68 3.02
C ILE A 14 7.56 -8.33 3.15
N ALA A 15 6.71 -9.03 2.42
CA ALA A 15 5.27 -8.77 2.41
C ALA A 15 4.64 -8.97 3.78
N GLU A 16 5.02 -10.02 4.50
CA GLU A 16 4.51 -10.30 5.84
C GLU A 16 4.93 -9.22 6.83
N ASP A 17 6.17 -8.77 6.79
CA ASP A 17 6.64 -7.69 7.66
C ASP A 17 5.97 -6.36 7.33
N PHE A 18 5.85 -6.04 6.04
CA PHE A 18 5.15 -4.86 5.55
C PHE A 18 3.70 -4.80 6.08
N VAL A 19 2.96 -5.90 5.92
CA VAL A 19 1.56 -5.99 6.37
C VAL A 19 1.48 -5.93 7.90
N THR A 20 2.39 -6.58 8.62
CA THR A 20 2.42 -6.53 10.08
C THR A 20 2.60 -5.09 10.57
N LEU A 21 3.49 -4.32 9.95
CA LEU A 21 3.69 -2.92 10.28
C LEU A 21 2.43 -2.08 10.01
N TYR A 22 1.76 -2.31 8.89
CA TYR A 22 0.49 -1.64 8.57
C TYR A 22 -0.59 -1.94 9.62
N LYS A 23 -0.73 -3.19 10.01
CA LYS A 23 -1.71 -3.61 11.05
C LYS A 23 -1.40 -2.99 12.40
N ALA A 24 -0.13 -2.70 12.67
CA ALA A 24 0.30 -2.06 13.91
C ALA A 24 0.17 -0.53 13.88
N GLY A 25 -0.37 0.04 12.80
CA GLY A 25 -0.47 1.49 12.64
C GLY A 25 0.84 2.16 12.27
N LYS A 26 1.80 1.41 11.76
CA LYS A 26 3.15 1.88 11.41
C LYS A 26 3.40 1.91 9.90
N ALA A 27 2.42 2.43 9.15
CA ALA A 27 2.50 2.51 7.70
C ALA A 27 3.72 3.30 7.21
N ASP A 28 4.06 4.41 7.90
CA ASP A 28 5.23 5.21 7.54
C ASP A 28 6.54 4.42 7.69
N GLU A 29 6.66 3.66 8.76
CA GLU A 29 7.83 2.80 8.99
C GLU A 29 7.91 1.70 7.94
N ALA A 30 6.77 1.12 7.55
CA ALA A 30 6.71 0.11 6.51
C ALA A 30 7.24 0.66 5.18
N GLY A 31 6.76 1.84 4.79
CA GLY A 31 7.22 2.51 3.59
C GLY A 31 8.71 2.85 3.64
N GLU A 32 9.17 3.44 4.73
CA GLU A 32 10.57 3.80 4.86
C GLU A 32 11.49 2.58 4.79
N ARG A 33 11.06 1.46 5.34
CA ARG A 33 11.86 0.23 5.34
C ARG A 33 11.90 -0.43 3.95
N TYR A 34 10.78 -0.43 3.22
CA TYR A 34 10.64 -1.26 2.03
C TYR A 34 10.49 -0.52 0.70
N TRP A 35 10.15 0.76 0.67
CA TRP A 35 10.09 1.49 -0.60
C TRP A 35 11.47 1.66 -1.20
N ALA A 36 11.59 1.43 -2.51
CA ALA A 36 12.76 1.84 -3.27
C ALA A 36 12.84 3.37 -3.29
N ASP A 37 14.05 3.92 -3.48
CA ASP A 37 14.22 5.38 -3.52
C ASP A 37 13.39 6.03 -4.63
N ASP A 38 13.20 5.34 -5.74
CA ASP A 38 12.43 5.80 -6.90
C ASP A 38 11.06 5.11 -7.00
N VAL A 39 10.50 4.67 -5.89
CA VAL A 39 9.20 3.99 -5.85
C VAL A 39 8.12 4.78 -6.59
N LEU A 40 7.28 4.07 -7.34
CA LEU A 40 6.16 4.65 -8.07
C LEU A 40 4.84 4.22 -7.43
N SER A 41 3.98 5.19 -7.10
CA SER A 41 2.66 4.92 -6.54
C SER A 41 1.58 5.37 -7.52
N ILE A 42 0.70 4.45 -7.91
CA ILE A 42 -0.28 4.66 -8.98
C ILE A 42 -1.69 4.44 -8.43
N GLU A 43 -2.55 5.44 -8.62
CA GLU A 43 -3.96 5.37 -8.30
C GLU A 43 -4.79 5.05 -9.56
N PRO A 44 -6.06 4.64 -9.44
CA PRO A 44 -6.89 4.43 -10.62
C PRO A 44 -6.97 5.67 -11.48
N SER A 45 -7.13 5.47 -12.79
CA SER A 45 -7.22 6.54 -13.77
C SER A 45 -8.28 7.57 -13.38
N GLY A 46 -7.91 8.86 -13.45
CA GLY A 46 -8.80 9.95 -13.11
C GLY A 46 -8.80 10.36 -11.65
N SER A 47 -8.08 9.65 -10.77
CA SER A 47 -7.99 10.02 -9.35
C SER A 47 -6.96 11.11 -9.11
N MET A 48 -5.71 10.78 -9.35
CA MET A 48 -4.58 11.69 -9.15
C MET A 48 -3.40 11.22 -10.00
N PRO A 49 -2.46 12.13 -10.30
CA PRO A 49 -1.24 11.74 -11.03
C PRO A 49 -0.42 10.73 -10.22
N PRO A 50 0.36 9.87 -10.89
CA PRO A 50 1.29 9.00 -10.19
C PRO A 50 2.28 9.81 -9.34
N ALA A 51 2.62 9.28 -8.16
CA ALA A 51 3.62 9.87 -7.27
C ALA A 51 4.91 9.05 -7.34
N ARG A 52 6.05 9.70 -7.43
CA ARG A 52 7.34 9.03 -7.51
C ARG A 52 8.28 9.49 -6.41
N GLY A 53 8.91 8.49 -5.77
CA GLY A 53 9.90 8.71 -4.73
C GLY A 53 9.33 8.67 -3.34
N LYS A 54 10.17 8.33 -2.35
CA LYS A 54 9.75 8.18 -0.96
C LYS A 54 9.11 9.43 -0.38
N GLU A 55 9.70 10.59 -0.66
CA GLU A 55 9.18 11.86 -0.15
C GLU A 55 7.76 12.13 -0.65
N ALA A 56 7.52 11.89 -1.95
CA ALA A 56 6.19 12.08 -2.52
C ALA A 56 5.17 11.11 -1.93
N LEU A 57 5.58 9.86 -1.66
CA LEU A 57 4.70 8.88 -1.05
C LEU A 57 4.39 9.20 0.41
N HIS A 58 5.36 9.71 1.17
CA HIS A 58 5.12 10.18 2.54
C HIS A 58 4.13 11.34 2.56
N LYS A 59 4.30 12.31 1.66
CA LYS A 59 3.35 13.44 1.54
C LYS A 59 1.95 12.98 1.16
N LYS A 60 1.85 12.01 0.27
CA LYS A 60 0.57 11.42 -0.12
C LYS A 60 -0.12 10.77 1.08
N GLY A 61 0.63 10.02 1.90
CA GLY A 61 0.11 9.41 3.12
C GLY A 61 -0.34 10.44 4.14
N GLU A 62 0.44 11.49 4.35
CA GLU A 62 0.09 12.60 5.26
C GLU A 62 -1.18 13.29 4.81
N TRP A 63 -1.31 13.57 3.52
CA TRP A 63 -2.53 14.14 2.96
C TRP A 63 -3.73 13.26 3.23
N TRP A 64 -3.59 11.97 2.98
CA TRP A 64 -4.68 11.01 3.15
C TRP A 64 -5.13 10.95 4.62
N GLU A 65 -4.18 10.84 5.54
CA GLU A 65 -4.47 10.82 6.98
C GLU A 65 -5.10 12.13 7.46
N GLY A 66 -4.63 13.24 6.93
CA GLY A 66 -5.16 14.56 7.27
C GLY A 66 -6.57 14.81 6.74
N ALA A 67 -6.97 14.14 5.66
CA ALA A 67 -8.27 14.30 5.02
C ALA A 67 -9.36 13.37 5.56
N HIS A 68 -8.97 12.34 6.31
CA HIS A 68 -9.90 11.29 6.75
C HIS A 68 -9.75 10.97 8.22
N ASP A 69 -10.89 10.74 8.89
CA ASP A 69 -10.94 10.12 10.22
C ASP A 69 -11.18 8.63 10.01
N VAL A 70 -10.19 7.81 10.30
CA VAL A 70 -10.30 6.36 10.13
C VAL A 70 -10.89 5.76 11.41
N HIS A 71 -12.06 5.13 11.31
CA HIS A 71 -12.72 4.48 12.43
C HIS A 71 -12.28 3.03 12.57
N ARG A 72 -12.04 2.37 11.43
CA ARG A 72 -11.59 0.97 11.39
C ARG A 72 -10.92 0.69 10.06
N MET A 73 -9.84 -0.08 10.12
CA MET A 73 -9.16 -0.59 8.93
C MET A 73 -8.92 -2.07 9.10
N ASP A 74 -9.49 -2.87 8.20
CA ASP A 74 -9.23 -4.30 8.12
C ASP A 74 -8.27 -4.55 6.97
N ILE A 75 -7.23 -5.34 7.24
CA ILE A 75 -6.17 -5.61 6.27
C ILE A 75 -6.12 -7.12 6.04
N ASP A 76 -6.31 -7.53 4.79
CA ASP A 76 -6.29 -8.93 4.37
C ASP A 76 -5.10 -9.16 3.45
N GLY A 77 -4.32 -10.16 3.75
CA GLY A 77 -3.11 -10.52 3.01
C GLY A 77 -1.89 -10.65 3.92
N PRO A 78 -0.71 -10.73 3.35
CA PRO A 78 -0.42 -10.62 1.92
C PRO A 78 -0.71 -11.90 1.13
N TYR A 79 -0.99 -11.74 -0.16
CA TYR A 79 -1.11 -12.83 -1.13
C TYR A 79 0.05 -12.71 -2.11
N VAL A 80 0.95 -13.67 -2.09
CA VAL A 80 2.26 -13.56 -2.76
C VAL A 80 2.31 -14.41 -4.03
N ASN A 81 2.84 -13.83 -5.10
CA ASN A 81 3.14 -14.56 -6.33
C ASN A 81 4.40 -13.96 -6.97
N GLY A 82 5.48 -14.75 -7.01
CA GLY A 82 6.74 -14.30 -7.59
C GLY A 82 7.32 -13.11 -6.83
N ASN A 83 7.53 -12.01 -7.56
CA ASN A 83 8.05 -10.77 -6.99
C ASN A 83 6.93 -9.76 -6.66
N GLN A 84 5.69 -10.22 -6.59
CA GLN A 84 4.55 -9.35 -6.30
C GLN A 84 3.74 -9.86 -5.13
N PHE A 85 3.06 -8.94 -4.45
CA PHE A 85 2.06 -9.32 -3.46
C PHE A 85 0.89 -8.36 -3.47
N ILE A 86 -0.26 -8.89 -3.04
CA ILE A 86 -1.52 -8.15 -2.99
C ILE A 86 -1.94 -8.02 -1.53
N VAL A 87 -2.45 -6.84 -1.18
CA VAL A 87 -3.08 -6.57 0.11
C VAL A 87 -4.43 -5.92 -0.13
N ARG A 88 -5.45 -6.38 0.58
CA ARG A 88 -6.78 -5.78 0.52
C ARG A 88 -7.03 -4.98 1.78
N PHE A 89 -7.49 -3.75 1.60
CA PHE A 89 -7.85 -2.83 2.68
C PHE A 89 -9.35 -2.57 2.65
N THR A 90 -10.00 -2.73 3.80
CA THR A 90 -11.39 -2.31 3.96
C THR A 90 -11.39 -1.26 5.07
N VAL A 91 -11.77 -0.02 4.73
CA VAL A 91 -11.63 1.12 5.63
C VAL A 91 -12.99 1.76 5.88
N ASP A 92 -13.34 1.90 7.15
CA ASP A 92 -14.49 2.68 7.59
C ASP A 92 -13.95 4.05 8.02
N LEU A 93 -14.35 5.09 7.31
CA LEU A 93 -13.80 6.42 7.54
C LEU A 93 -14.85 7.52 7.38
N THR A 94 -14.51 8.71 7.89
CA THR A 94 -15.25 9.94 7.63
C THR A 94 -14.35 10.90 6.86
N VAL A 95 -14.87 11.46 5.77
CA VAL A 95 -14.19 12.51 5.01
C VAL A 95 -14.34 13.81 5.80
N LYS A 96 -13.25 14.37 6.31
CA LYS A 96 -13.31 15.55 7.20
C LYS A 96 -13.97 16.75 6.53
N GLU A 97 -13.68 17.01 5.27
CA GLU A 97 -14.20 18.17 4.54
C GLU A 97 -15.72 18.18 4.43
N THR A 98 -16.33 17.02 4.22
CA THR A 98 -17.77 16.90 3.98
C THR A 98 -18.55 16.32 5.15
N GLY A 99 -17.87 15.66 6.07
CA GLY A 99 -18.50 14.90 7.17
C GLY A 99 -19.11 13.58 6.70
N ALA A 100 -18.91 13.19 5.44
CA ALA A 100 -19.46 11.96 4.90
C ALA A 100 -18.73 10.73 5.46
N ARG A 101 -19.50 9.79 6.01
CA ARG A 101 -18.97 8.50 6.45
C ARG A 101 -19.14 7.48 5.34
N MET A 102 -18.09 6.72 5.07
CA MET A 102 -18.11 5.76 3.99
C MET A 102 -17.18 4.57 4.26
N LYS A 103 -17.43 3.48 3.57
CA LYS A 103 -16.51 2.34 3.55
C LYS A 103 -15.79 2.33 2.21
N MET A 104 -14.47 2.27 2.27
CA MET A 104 -13.62 2.10 1.09
C MET A 104 -13.12 0.67 1.05
N ASP A 105 -13.16 0.08 -0.13
CA ASP A 105 -12.62 -1.24 -0.41
C ASP A 105 -11.55 -1.07 -1.47
N GLU A 106 -10.31 -1.35 -1.11
CA GLU A 106 -9.15 -1.04 -1.94
C GLU A 106 -8.19 -2.21 -1.96
N THR A 107 -7.67 -2.53 -3.14
CA THR A 107 -6.64 -3.56 -3.31
C THR A 107 -5.34 -2.89 -3.75
N GLY A 108 -4.24 -3.21 -3.06
CA GLY A 108 -2.91 -2.75 -3.44
C GLY A 108 -2.11 -3.90 -4.05
N LEU A 109 -1.51 -3.64 -5.22
CA LEU A 109 -0.57 -4.55 -5.86
C LEU A 109 0.83 -3.97 -5.73
N TYR A 110 1.70 -4.70 -5.06
CA TYR A 110 3.08 -4.27 -4.78
C TYR A 110 4.04 -5.13 -5.60
N THR A 111 4.93 -4.47 -6.33
CA THR A 111 5.96 -5.14 -7.14
C THR A 111 7.33 -4.85 -6.57
N LEU A 112 8.09 -5.91 -6.28
CA LEU A 112 9.43 -5.80 -5.72
C LEU A 112 10.49 -5.86 -6.80
N LYS A 113 11.58 -5.13 -6.57
CA LYS A 113 12.81 -5.21 -7.34
C LYS A 113 13.97 -5.05 -6.38
N ASP A 114 14.90 -6.00 -6.41
CA ASP A 114 16.10 -5.98 -5.56
C ASP A 114 15.76 -5.81 -4.06
N GLY A 115 14.71 -6.49 -3.60
CA GLY A 115 14.32 -6.49 -2.20
C GLY A 115 13.58 -5.24 -1.71
N LYS A 116 13.19 -4.36 -2.63
CA LYS A 116 12.45 -3.14 -2.31
C LYS A 116 11.19 -3.05 -3.16
N ILE A 117 10.19 -2.32 -2.67
CA ILE A 117 8.96 -2.05 -3.41
C ILE A 117 9.26 -0.99 -4.47
N ALA A 118 9.27 -1.41 -5.74
CA ALA A 118 9.50 -0.51 -6.87
C ALA A 118 8.22 0.18 -7.33
N GLU A 119 7.09 -0.49 -7.17
CA GLU A 119 5.79 0.06 -7.56
C GLU A 119 4.70 -0.44 -6.62
N GLU A 120 3.78 0.46 -6.28
CA GLU A 120 2.52 0.13 -5.63
C GLU A 120 1.39 0.68 -6.49
N ARG A 121 0.42 -0.17 -6.81
CA ARG A 121 -0.71 0.19 -7.67
C ARG A 121 -2.00 -0.16 -6.95
N PHE A 122 -2.90 0.81 -6.85
CA PHE A 122 -4.15 0.66 -6.14
C PHE A 122 -5.34 0.53 -7.08
N PHE A 123 -6.31 -0.27 -6.64
CA PHE A 123 -7.54 -0.54 -7.38
C PHE A 123 -8.72 -0.29 -6.44
N TYR A 124 -9.58 0.65 -6.79
CA TYR A 124 -10.82 0.92 -6.09
C TYR A 124 -11.79 1.63 -7.03
N SER A 125 -13.06 1.62 -6.67
CA SER A 125 -14.12 2.25 -7.45
C SER A 125 -14.40 3.65 -6.94
N HIS A 126 -14.77 4.54 -7.85
CA HIS A 126 -15.14 5.93 -7.55
C HIS A 126 -16.64 6.11 -7.30
N ASN A 127 -17.37 5.07 -7.09
CA ASN A 127 -18.83 5.17 -6.93
C ASN A 127 -19.23 5.81 -5.60
#